data_ca09a5f1cce87f3d98413048decec9b4
#
_entry.id   ca09a5f1cce87f3d98413048decec9b4
#
_cell.length_a   1.000
_cell.length_b   1.000
_cell.length_c   1.000
_cell.angle_alpha   90.00
_cell.angle_beta   90.00
_cell.angle_gamma   90.00
#
_symmetry.space_group_name_H-M   'P 1'
#
loop_
_entity.id
_entity.type
_entity.pdbx_description
1 polymer ?
#
loop_
_entity_poly.entity_id
_entity_poly.type
_entity_poly.pdbx_seq_one_letter_code
_entity_poly.pdbx_strand_id
1 'polypeptide(L)'
;MKIFVTGVNGFIGSHFLEMALAQTDWEIQGFDLADNNITQFLDNPRFSMKKGDIFKEEAWLNEQIKECDVLLPLIGIARPAYYITRPLWTFELDFEQNLKMVRKCAEYGKRVIFPSTSEVYGMPDPNNKVMDEDNSNLILGPVSKSRWIYSCSKQMMDRVIFAFGQEMGLKFTLFRPFNWVGPRLDSFKDASEHKGRSITQFIYDVLYTGKITLVNGGAQ
;
A
#
# COMPACT_ATOMS: atom_id res chain seq x y z
N MET A 1 20.31 6.35 8.87
CA MET A 1 19.24 5.33 8.96
C MET A 1 18.96 4.81 7.54
N LYS A 2 18.95 3.49 7.36
CA LYS A 2 18.69 2.86 6.07
C LYS A 2 17.25 2.34 6.02
N ILE A 3 16.46 2.81 5.06
CA ILE A 3 15.06 2.41 4.89
C ILE A 3 14.94 1.59 3.60
N PHE A 4 14.35 0.42 3.72
CA PHE A 4 13.99 -0.40 2.57
C PHE A 4 12.53 -0.20 2.20
N VAL A 5 12.28 0.22 0.97
CA VAL A 5 10.94 0.56 0.46
C VAL A 5 10.60 -0.34 -0.71
N THR A 6 9.63 -1.22 -0.57
CA THR A 6 9.06 -1.93 -1.71
C THR A 6 7.85 -1.17 -2.25
N GLY A 7 7.67 -1.09 -3.57
CA GLY A 7 6.66 -0.21 -4.18
C GLY A 7 7.08 1.26 -4.21
N VAL A 8 8.38 1.52 -4.29
CA VAL A 8 8.96 2.88 -4.24
C VAL A 8 8.53 3.76 -5.41
N ASN A 9 8.21 3.18 -6.56
CA ASN A 9 7.73 3.89 -7.74
C ASN A 9 6.22 4.16 -7.71
N GLY A 10 5.49 3.57 -6.76
CA GLY A 10 4.06 3.80 -6.57
C GLY A 10 3.74 5.21 -6.08
N PHE A 11 2.45 5.53 -5.97
CA PHE A 11 1.99 6.85 -5.50
C PHE A 11 2.60 7.23 -4.15
N ILE A 12 2.38 6.42 -3.12
CA ILE A 12 2.90 6.69 -1.76
C ILE A 12 4.44 6.63 -1.75
N GLY A 13 5.02 5.61 -2.40
CA GLY A 13 6.46 5.38 -2.41
C GLY A 13 7.24 6.53 -3.03
N SER A 14 6.76 7.06 -4.16
CA SER A 14 7.44 8.16 -4.85
C SER A 14 7.37 9.49 -4.09
N HIS A 15 6.26 9.75 -3.38
CA HIS A 15 6.16 10.92 -2.49
C HIS A 15 7.00 10.76 -1.23
N PHE A 16 7.00 9.55 -0.64
CA PHE A 16 7.87 9.26 0.49
C PHE A 16 9.35 9.44 0.14
N LEU A 17 9.78 8.90 -1.01
CA LEU A 17 11.16 9.05 -1.48
C LEU A 17 11.55 10.53 -1.63
N GLU A 18 10.71 11.31 -2.31
CA GLU A 18 10.90 12.75 -2.50
C GLU A 18 11.08 13.48 -1.17
N MET A 19 10.17 13.26 -0.23
CA MET A 19 10.22 13.90 1.08
C MET A 19 11.40 13.43 1.93
N ALA A 20 11.70 12.14 1.93
CA ALA A 20 12.83 11.59 2.67
C ALA A 20 14.16 12.15 2.19
N LEU A 21 14.38 12.22 0.87
CA LEU A 21 15.60 12.80 0.30
C LEU A 21 15.71 14.30 0.52
N ALA A 22 14.59 15.04 0.59
CA ALA A 22 14.58 16.48 0.80
C ALA A 22 14.74 16.88 2.27
N GLN A 23 14.23 16.09 3.22
CA GLN A 23 14.08 16.53 4.60
C GLN A 23 14.93 15.74 5.61
N THR A 24 15.60 14.66 5.17
CA THR A 24 16.38 13.80 6.05
C THR A 24 17.74 13.47 5.44
N ASP A 25 18.60 12.85 6.23
CA ASP A 25 19.87 12.24 5.81
C ASP A 25 19.77 10.73 5.55
N TRP A 26 18.56 10.19 5.44
CA TRP A 26 18.34 8.75 5.31
C TRP A 26 18.84 8.21 3.98
N GLU A 27 19.30 6.96 4.01
CA GLU A 27 19.59 6.16 2.83
C GLU A 27 18.38 5.32 2.48
N ILE A 28 17.97 5.36 1.22
CA ILE A 28 16.77 4.66 0.75
C ILE A 28 17.17 3.57 -0.24
N GLN A 29 16.82 2.34 0.07
CA GLN A 29 16.87 1.23 -0.87
C GLN A 29 15.46 0.99 -1.42
N GLY A 30 15.28 1.15 -2.72
CA GLY A 30 14.01 0.96 -3.40
C GLY A 30 13.89 -0.41 -4.08
N PHE A 31 12.66 -0.88 -4.22
CA PHE A 31 12.30 -2.03 -5.04
C PHE A 31 10.94 -1.82 -5.71
N ASP A 32 10.87 -2.00 -7.03
CA ASP A 32 9.61 -1.91 -7.79
C ASP A 32 9.77 -2.61 -9.16
N LEU A 33 8.67 -2.79 -9.89
CA LEU A 33 8.67 -3.26 -11.28
C LEU A 33 9.16 -2.20 -12.26
N ALA A 34 8.97 -0.91 -11.96
CA ALA A 34 9.26 0.24 -12.82
C ALA A 34 9.84 1.41 -12.02
N ASP A 35 10.27 2.47 -12.70
CA ASP A 35 10.91 3.66 -12.11
C ASP A 35 10.41 5.00 -12.68
N ASN A 36 9.35 4.99 -13.47
CA ASN A 36 8.88 6.15 -14.23
C ASN A 36 8.43 7.35 -13.37
N ASN A 37 8.04 7.15 -12.11
CA ASN A 37 7.64 8.23 -11.20
C ASN A 37 8.79 8.76 -10.35
N ILE A 38 9.98 8.14 -10.43
CA ILE A 38 11.12 8.43 -9.56
C ILE A 38 12.43 8.64 -10.33
N THR A 39 12.36 8.75 -11.66
CA THR A 39 13.55 8.90 -12.53
C THR A 39 14.45 10.05 -12.12
N GLN A 40 13.90 11.15 -11.62
CA GLN A 40 14.64 12.33 -11.16
C GLN A 40 15.48 12.08 -9.91
N PHE A 41 15.30 10.96 -9.22
CA PHE A 41 16.03 10.62 -7.99
C PHE A 41 17.10 9.52 -8.20
N LEU A 42 17.17 8.90 -9.39
CA LEU A 42 18.05 7.75 -9.65
C LEU A 42 19.54 8.07 -9.45
N ASP A 43 19.95 9.31 -9.72
CA ASP A 43 21.34 9.76 -9.55
C ASP A 43 21.65 10.28 -8.14
N ASN A 44 20.69 10.24 -7.21
CA ASN A 44 20.92 10.70 -5.85
C ASN A 44 21.78 9.68 -5.08
N PRO A 45 22.93 10.08 -4.48
CA PRO A 45 23.84 9.13 -3.81
C PRO A 45 23.25 8.43 -2.60
N ARG A 46 22.14 8.94 -2.04
CA ARG A 46 21.42 8.33 -0.91
C ARG A 46 20.26 7.43 -1.34
N PHE A 47 20.06 7.25 -2.64
CA PHE A 47 19.02 6.39 -3.18
C PHE A 47 19.61 5.34 -4.10
N SER A 48 19.23 4.09 -3.92
CA SER A 48 19.48 3.01 -4.86
C SER A 48 18.21 2.19 -5.06
N MET A 49 18.06 1.61 -6.25
CA MET A 49 16.87 0.86 -6.60
C MET A 49 17.19 -0.40 -7.36
N LYS A 50 16.45 -1.48 -7.09
CA LYS A 50 16.37 -2.65 -7.96
C LYS A 50 15.00 -2.74 -8.60
N LYS A 51 14.96 -2.89 -9.93
CA LYS A 51 13.74 -3.29 -10.65
C LYS A 51 13.61 -4.81 -10.65
N GLY A 52 12.43 -5.31 -10.29
CA GLY A 52 12.20 -6.75 -10.23
C GLY A 52 10.76 -7.12 -9.84
N ASP A 53 10.45 -8.39 -10.00
CA ASP A 53 9.17 -8.97 -9.61
C ASP A 53 9.32 -9.57 -8.19
N ILE A 54 8.49 -9.11 -7.25
CA ILE A 54 8.55 -9.53 -5.85
C ILE A 54 8.40 -11.06 -5.68
N PHE A 55 7.72 -11.73 -6.60
CA PHE A 55 7.55 -13.19 -6.57
C PHE A 55 8.83 -13.95 -6.95
N LYS A 56 9.84 -13.28 -7.54
CA LYS A 56 11.05 -13.90 -8.07
C LYS A 56 12.32 -13.50 -7.34
N GLU A 57 12.26 -12.47 -6.49
CA GLU A 57 13.46 -11.83 -5.91
C GLU A 57 13.60 -12.10 -4.40
N GLU A 58 13.07 -13.22 -3.90
CA GLU A 58 13.01 -13.52 -2.47
C GLU A 58 14.38 -13.45 -1.78
N ALA A 59 15.43 -14.01 -2.39
CA ALA A 59 16.77 -13.99 -1.82
C ALA A 59 17.32 -12.56 -1.68
N TRP A 60 17.18 -11.74 -2.73
CA TRP A 60 17.62 -10.35 -2.71
C TRP A 60 16.83 -9.51 -1.70
N LEU A 61 15.51 -9.68 -1.66
CA LEU A 61 14.64 -8.98 -0.69
C LEU A 61 15.07 -9.31 0.75
N ASN A 62 15.37 -10.57 1.02
CA ASN A 62 15.82 -11.02 2.34
C ASN A 62 17.13 -10.34 2.77
N GLU A 63 18.13 -10.22 1.86
CA GLU A 63 19.38 -9.50 2.15
C GLU A 63 19.10 -8.00 2.42
N GLN A 64 18.21 -7.34 1.65
CA GLN A 64 17.89 -5.93 1.91
C GLN A 64 17.19 -5.74 3.26
N ILE A 65 16.30 -6.67 3.65
CA ILE A 65 15.66 -6.62 4.97
C ILE A 65 16.70 -6.78 6.09
N LYS A 66 17.66 -7.67 5.91
CA LYS A 66 18.74 -7.87 6.88
C LYS A 66 19.62 -6.64 7.07
N GLU A 67 19.84 -5.86 6.01
CA GLU A 67 20.69 -4.67 6.02
C GLU A 67 19.96 -3.37 6.44
N CYS A 68 18.65 -3.29 6.31
CA CYS A 68 17.91 -2.07 6.64
C CYS A 68 17.68 -1.91 8.15
N ASP A 69 17.34 -0.69 8.55
CA ASP A 69 16.82 -0.38 9.90
C ASP A 69 15.29 -0.48 9.94
N VAL A 70 14.65 -0.07 8.83
CA VAL A 70 13.19 0.01 8.71
C VAL A 70 12.75 -0.55 7.36
N LEU A 71 11.75 -1.41 7.37
CA LEU A 71 11.01 -1.85 6.18
C LEU A 71 9.72 -1.03 6.03
N LEU A 72 9.50 -0.47 4.83
CA LEU A 72 8.26 0.17 4.40
C LEU A 72 7.70 -0.58 3.19
N PRO A 73 6.84 -1.61 3.40
CA PRO A 73 6.36 -2.47 2.33
C PRO A 73 5.10 -1.87 1.68
N LEU A 74 5.29 -1.06 0.63
CA LEU A 74 4.18 -0.38 -0.08
C LEU A 74 3.65 -1.16 -1.29
N ILE A 75 4.25 -2.30 -1.64
CA ILE A 75 3.70 -3.16 -2.70
C ILE A 75 2.37 -3.74 -2.25
N GLY A 76 1.36 -3.51 -3.06
CA GLY A 76 0.01 -4.02 -2.83
C GLY A 76 -0.95 -3.62 -3.95
N ILE A 77 -2.09 -4.27 -4.00
CA ILE A 77 -3.15 -3.97 -4.95
C ILE A 77 -4.08 -2.93 -4.33
N ALA A 78 -4.11 -1.73 -4.90
CA ALA A 78 -4.96 -0.63 -4.44
C ALA A 78 -6.04 -0.24 -5.47
N ARG A 79 -6.47 -1.19 -6.32
CA ARG A 79 -7.52 -1.00 -7.33
C ARG A 79 -8.67 -1.97 -7.07
N PRO A 80 -9.86 -1.50 -6.65
CA PRO A 80 -11.00 -2.36 -6.29
C PRO A 80 -11.44 -3.34 -7.38
N ALA A 81 -11.27 -2.98 -8.66
CA ALA A 81 -11.58 -3.88 -9.77
C ALA A 81 -10.80 -5.21 -9.70
N TYR A 82 -9.56 -5.19 -9.21
CA TYR A 82 -8.76 -6.40 -9.08
C TYR A 82 -9.17 -7.29 -7.91
N TYR A 83 -9.77 -6.73 -6.86
CA TYR A 83 -10.31 -7.53 -5.76
C TYR A 83 -11.39 -8.51 -6.22
N ILE A 84 -12.13 -8.11 -7.29
CA ILE A 84 -13.22 -8.92 -7.89
C ILE A 84 -12.68 -9.81 -9.00
N THR A 85 -11.85 -9.27 -9.90
CA THR A 85 -11.43 -9.97 -11.11
C THR A 85 -10.21 -10.87 -10.89
N ARG A 86 -9.40 -10.62 -9.86
CA ARG A 86 -8.16 -11.35 -9.54
C ARG A 86 -7.98 -11.52 -8.03
N PRO A 87 -8.94 -12.10 -7.31
CA PRO A 87 -8.92 -12.15 -5.84
C PRO A 87 -7.73 -12.95 -5.28
N LEU A 88 -7.34 -14.07 -5.89
CA LEU A 88 -6.19 -14.85 -5.43
C LEU A 88 -4.89 -14.05 -5.57
N TRP A 89 -4.67 -13.40 -6.70
CA TRP A 89 -3.49 -12.56 -6.89
C TRP A 89 -3.46 -11.38 -5.90
N THR A 90 -4.62 -10.81 -5.56
CA THR A 90 -4.72 -9.79 -4.51
C THR A 90 -4.26 -10.35 -3.17
N PHE A 91 -4.74 -11.53 -2.78
CA PHE A 91 -4.33 -12.19 -1.55
C PHE A 91 -2.83 -12.53 -1.54
N GLU A 92 -2.32 -13.14 -2.60
CA GLU A 92 -0.90 -13.52 -2.72
C GLU A 92 0.03 -12.30 -2.55
N LEU A 93 -0.32 -11.16 -3.18
CA LEU A 93 0.50 -9.97 -3.11
C LEU A 93 0.32 -9.20 -1.80
N ASP A 94 -0.93 -8.94 -1.38
CA ASP A 94 -1.23 -8.09 -0.21
C ASP A 94 -1.00 -8.81 1.12
N PHE A 95 -1.11 -10.14 1.14
CA PHE A 95 -0.89 -10.92 2.36
C PHE A 95 0.39 -11.75 2.31
N GLU A 96 0.51 -12.72 1.40
CA GLU A 96 1.59 -13.71 1.46
C GLU A 96 2.98 -13.09 1.27
N GLN A 97 3.16 -12.22 0.26
CA GLN A 97 4.46 -11.59 0.03
C GLN A 97 4.83 -10.62 1.16
N ASN A 98 3.86 -9.86 1.66
CA ASN A 98 4.08 -8.99 2.81
C ASN A 98 4.37 -9.78 4.09
N LEU A 99 3.69 -10.90 4.32
CA LEU A 99 3.94 -11.77 5.46
C LEU A 99 5.37 -12.32 5.47
N LYS A 100 5.89 -12.75 4.32
CA LYS A 100 7.30 -13.20 4.21
C LYS A 100 8.27 -12.12 4.66
N MET A 101 8.10 -10.90 4.18
CA MET A 101 8.97 -9.77 4.52
C MET A 101 8.85 -9.38 6.01
N VAL A 102 7.64 -9.31 6.54
CA VAL A 102 7.40 -8.99 7.97
C VAL A 102 8.00 -10.05 8.88
N ARG A 103 7.88 -11.34 8.53
CA ARG A 103 8.50 -12.44 9.27
C ARG A 103 10.03 -12.27 9.34
N LYS A 104 10.66 -11.90 8.23
CA LYS A 104 12.10 -11.63 8.20
C LYS A 104 12.48 -10.41 9.04
N CYS A 105 11.66 -9.38 9.08
CA CYS A 105 11.87 -8.26 9.98
C CYS A 105 11.82 -8.70 11.46
N ALA A 106 10.88 -9.56 11.84
CA ALA A 106 10.82 -10.09 13.19
C ALA A 106 12.07 -10.96 13.53
N GLU A 107 12.49 -11.82 12.60
CA GLU A 107 13.70 -12.66 12.74
C GLU A 107 14.98 -11.84 12.91
N TYR A 108 15.10 -10.72 12.19
CA TYR A 108 16.32 -9.86 12.19
C TYR A 108 16.23 -8.66 13.12
N GLY A 109 15.14 -8.52 13.90
CA GLY A 109 14.94 -7.41 14.82
C GLY A 109 14.78 -6.07 14.13
N LYS A 110 14.22 -6.02 12.91
CA LYS A 110 14.00 -4.82 12.12
C LYS A 110 12.65 -4.20 12.39
N ARG A 111 12.54 -2.87 12.21
CA ARG A 111 11.26 -2.18 12.36
C ARG A 111 10.42 -2.28 11.07
N VAL A 112 9.12 -2.43 11.22
CA VAL A 112 8.16 -2.39 10.11
C VAL A 112 7.24 -1.18 10.26
N ILE A 113 7.06 -0.42 9.17
CA ILE A 113 6.00 0.59 9.05
C ILE A 113 5.04 0.08 7.98
N PHE A 114 3.90 -0.47 8.38
CA PHE A 114 3.01 -1.19 7.48
C PHE A 114 1.81 -0.32 7.05
N PRO A 115 1.59 -0.16 5.73
CA PRO A 115 0.40 0.48 5.19
C PRO A 115 -0.78 -0.48 5.26
N SER A 116 -1.57 -0.36 6.31
CA SER A 116 -2.89 -0.95 6.39
C SER A 116 -3.88 -0.17 5.50
N THR A 117 -5.13 -0.09 5.84
CA THR A 117 -6.14 0.65 5.08
C THR A 117 -7.35 0.94 5.97
N SER A 118 -8.08 2.00 5.67
CA SER A 118 -9.41 2.23 6.28
C SER A 118 -10.40 1.07 6.00
N GLU A 119 -10.19 0.30 4.94
CA GLU A 119 -11.05 -0.84 4.61
C GLU A 119 -11.00 -1.99 5.65
N VAL A 120 -10.00 -2.02 6.53
CA VAL A 120 -9.97 -3.00 7.63
C VAL A 120 -11.10 -2.80 8.63
N TYR A 121 -11.64 -1.59 8.75
CA TYR A 121 -12.83 -1.33 9.56
C TYR A 121 -14.08 -2.00 8.99
N GLY A 122 -14.11 -2.27 7.68
CA GLY A 122 -15.22 -2.93 7.01
C GLY A 122 -16.50 -2.09 6.99
N MET A 123 -17.62 -2.72 7.31
CA MET A 123 -18.91 -2.06 7.37
C MET A 123 -19.07 -1.32 8.70
N PRO A 124 -19.59 -0.07 8.69
CA PRO A 124 -19.83 0.66 9.93
C PRO A 124 -20.88 -0.06 10.78
N ASP A 125 -20.68 -0.06 12.08
CA ASP A 125 -21.71 -0.48 13.02
C ASP A 125 -22.90 0.50 12.95
N PRO A 126 -24.13 0.04 12.74
CA PRO A 126 -25.31 0.91 12.70
C PRO A 126 -25.49 1.77 13.97
N ASN A 127 -25.03 1.27 15.12
CA ASN A 127 -25.14 1.93 16.41
C ASN A 127 -23.93 2.79 16.79
N ASN A 128 -22.79 2.60 16.11
CA ASN A 128 -21.58 3.37 16.34
C ASN A 128 -20.88 3.68 15.02
N LYS A 129 -21.07 4.89 14.52
CA LYS A 129 -20.49 5.35 13.26
C LYS A 129 -19.04 5.86 13.39
N VAL A 130 -18.57 6.04 14.62
CA VAL A 130 -17.18 6.46 14.86
C VAL A 130 -16.29 5.21 14.83
N MET A 131 -15.29 5.24 13.98
CA MET A 131 -14.31 4.16 13.87
C MET A 131 -13.10 4.49 14.74
N ASP A 132 -12.67 3.51 15.50
CA ASP A 132 -11.57 3.59 16.47
C ASP A 132 -10.69 2.35 16.34
N GLU A 133 -9.39 2.52 16.51
CA GLU A 133 -8.40 1.46 16.28
C GLU A 133 -8.55 0.29 17.24
N ASP A 134 -8.94 0.56 18.49
CA ASP A 134 -8.98 -0.43 19.57
C ASP A 134 -10.39 -0.99 19.84
N ASN A 135 -11.43 -0.17 19.60
CA ASN A 135 -12.79 -0.47 20.04
C ASN A 135 -13.77 -0.79 18.90
N SER A 136 -13.39 -0.57 17.64
CA SER A 136 -14.29 -0.85 16.52
C SER A 136 -14.41 -2.35 16.22
N ASN A 137 -15.65 -2.81 16.03
CA ASN A 137 -15.91 -4.14 15.45
C ASN A 137 -15.57 -4.13 13.96
N LEU A 138 -14.53 -4.85 13.57
CA LEU A 138 -14.04 -4.90 12.17
C LEU A 138 -14.92 -5.86 11.35
N ILE A 139 -16.14 -5.42 10.98
CA ILE A 139 -17.15 -6.25 10.32
C ILE A 139 -16.91 -6.31 8.82
N LEU A 140 -16.70 -7.52 8.30
CA LEU A 140 -16.56 -7.77 6.86
C LEU A 140 -17.80 -8.46 6.30
N GLY A 141 -18.00 -8.33 5.00
CA GLY A 141 -19.13 -8.96 4.31
C GLY A 141 -18.94 -10.46 4.08
N PRO A 142 -19.96 -11.11 3.48
CA PRO A 142 -19.97 -12.57 3.30
C PRO A 142 -18.89 -13.04 2.33
N VAL A 143 -18.40 -14.27 2.54
CA VAL A 143 -17.31 -14.90 1.79
C VAL A 143 -17.54 -14.90 0.27
N SER A 144 -18.78 -15.02 -0.19
CA SER A 144 -19.14 -14.98 -1.61
C SER A 144 -18.91 -13.63 -2.29
N LYS A 145 -18.61 -12.57 -1.53
CA LYS A 145 -18.31 -11.23 -2.06
C LYS A 145 -16.79 -11.04 -2.14
N SER A 146 -16.21 -11.43 -3.27
CA SER A 146 -14.74 -11.39 -3.51
C SER A 146 -14.08 -10.05 -3.19
N ARG A 147 -14.80 -8.93 -3.25
CA ARG A 147 -14.29 -7.60 -2.89
C ARG A 147 -13.65 -7.56 -1.51
N TRP A 148 -14.13 -8.36 -0.57
CA TRP A 148 -13.63 -8.36 0.80
C TRP A 148 -12.27 -9.03 0.98
N ILE A 149 -11.75 -9.72 -0.06
CA ILE A 149 -10.44 -10.37 0.00
C ILE A 149 -9.32 -9.38 0.39
N TYR A 150 -9.35 -8.17 -0.15
CA TYR A 150 -8.38 -7.13 0.16
C TYR A 150 -8.45 -6.70 1.63
N SER A 151 -9.65 -6.34 2.09
CA SER A 151 -9.87 -5.93 3.48
C SER A 151 -9.50 -7.04 4.46
N CYS A 152 -9.86 -8.31 4.14
CA CYS A 152 -9.47 -9.48 4.93
C CYS A 152 -7.95 -9.64 4.98
N SER A 153 -7.27 -9.54 3.84
CA SER A 153 -5.80 -9.67 3.76
C SER A 153 -5.11 -8.61 4.60
N LYS A 154 -5.53 -7.36 4.50
CA LYS A 154 -4.97 -6.25 5.28
C LYS A 154 -5.30 -6.37 6.77
N GLN A 155 -6.53 -6.74 7.10
CA GLN A 155 -6.92 -6.96 8.50
C GLN A 155 -6.14 -8.12 9.14
N MET A 156 -5.92 -9.21 8.40
CA MET A 156 -5.11 -10.32 8.87
C MET A 156 -3.64 -9.91 9.05
N MET A 157 -3.09 -9.09 8.13
CA MET A 157 -1.73 -8.55 8.27
C MET A 157 -1.58 -7.69 9.51
N ASP A 158 -2.54 -6.81 9.82
CA ASP A 158 -2.54 -6.01 11.05
C ASP A 158 -2.44 -6.92 12.29
N ARG A 159 -3.26 -7.98 12.35
CA ARG A 159 -3.26 -8.94 13.46
C ARG A 159 -1.96 -9.72 13.57
N VAL A 160 -1.42 -10.17 12.46
CA VAL A 160 -0.17 -10.95 12.42
C VAL A 160 1.02 -10.07 12.82
N ILE A 161 1.09 -8.82 12.35
CA ILE A 161 2.13 -7.88 12.77
C ILE A 161 2.04 -7.59 14.26
N PHE A 162 0.84 -7.40 14.79
CA PHE A 162 0.62 -7.22 16.23
C PHE A 162 1.08 -8.44 17.03
N ALA A 163 0.75 -9.65 16.57
CA ALA A 163 1.20 -10.90 17.21
C ALA A 163 2.73 -11.04 17.18
N PHE A 164 3.40 -10.74 16.07
CA PHE A 164 4.87 -10.68 16.02
C PHE A 164 5.44 -9.65 17.01
N GLY A 165 4.74 -8.52 17.22
CA GLY A 165 5.11 -7.57 18.25
C GLY A 165 5.07 -8.15 19.65
N GLN A 166 4.00 -8.89 19.98
CA GLN A 166 3.81 -9.50 21.29
C GLN A 166 4.76 -10.69 21.55
N GLU A 167 4.91 -11.58 20.57
CA GLU A 167 5.63 -12.84 20.74
C GLU A 167 7.14 -12.74 20.46
N MET A 168 7.54 -11.88 19.53
CA MET A 168 8.93 -11.78 19.07
C MET A 168 9.55 -10.39 19.28
N GLY A 169 8.80 -9.43 19.84
CA GLY A 169 9.30 -8.07 20.07
C GLY A 169 9.48 -7.23 18.79
N LEU A 170 8.79 -7.58 17.70
CA LEU A 170 8.81 -6.79 16.46
C LEU A 170 8.40 -5.36 16.75
N LYS A 171 9.26 -4.40 16.40
CA LYS A 171 8.90 -2.98 16.45
C LYS A 171 8.11 -2.62 15.19
N PHE A 172 6.89 -2.15 15.36
CA PHE A 172 6.05 -1.82 14.21
C PHE A 172 5.26 -0.52 14.39
N THR A 173 4.76 -0.02 13.28
CA THR A 173 3.73 1.00 13.20
C THR A 173 2.74 0.56 12.13
N LEU A 174 1.46 0.52 12.47
CA LEU A 174 0.37 0.35 11.51
C LEU A 174 -0.23 1.73 11.23
N PHE A 175 -0.39 2.10 9.97
CA PHE A 175 -1.14 3.30 9.62
C PHE A 175 -2.27 2.94 8.65
N ARG A 176 -3.42 3.56 8.82
CA ARG A 176 -4.65 3.26 8.06
C ARG A 176 -5.01 4.47 7.19
N PRO A 177 -4.42 4.58 5.99
CA PRO A 177 -4.77 5.67 5.10
C PRO A 177 -6.22 5.53 4.63
N PHE A 178 -6.88 6.67 4.54
CA PHE A 178 -8.14 6.81 3.83
C PHE A 178 -7.84 7.12 2.34
N ASN A 179 -8.73 7.81 1.66
CA ASN A 179 -8.60 8.09 0.24
C ASN A 179 -7.57 9.22 -0.03
N TRP A 180 -6.30 8.88 -0.02
CA TRP A 180 -5.24 9.82 -0.39
C TRP A 180 -5.29 10.13 -1.88
N VAL A 181 -5.16 11.41 -2.21
CA VAL A 181 -5.24 11.94 -3.57
C VAL A 181 -4.04 12.84 -3.83
N GLY A 182 -3.51 12.80 -5.05
CA GLY A 182 -2.41 13.67 -5.42
C GLY A 182 -1.78 13.30 -6.77
N PRO A 183 -0.76 14.05 -7.20
CA PRO A 183 0.01 13.73 -8.40
C PRO A 183 0.57 12.30 -8.34
N ARG A 184 0.76 11.66 -9.49
CA ARG A 184 1.29 10.28 -9.61
C ARG A 184 0.35 9.17 -9.09
N LEU A 185 -0.91 9.51 -8.69
CA LEU A 185 -1.89 8.51 -8.28
C LEU A 185 -2.46 7.76 -9.49
N ASP A 186 -2.95 8.50 -10.46
CA ASP A 186 -3.46 8.02 -11.75
C ASP A 186 -3.01 8.96 -12.86
N SER A 187 -3.04 8.50 -14.11
CA SER A 187 -2.78 9.33 -15.29
C SER A 187 -4.09 9.78 -15.96
N PHE A 188 -4.02 10.85 -16.76
CA PHE A 188 -5.15 11.23 -17.63
C PHE A 188 -5.44 10.18 -18.71
N LYS A 189 -4.46 9.34 -19.06
CA LYS A 189 -4.69 8.17 -19.90
C LYS A 189 -5.62 7.17 -19.21
N ASP A 190 -5.37 6.87 -17.95
CA ASP A 190 -6.29 6.00 -17.16
C ASP A 190 -7.71 6.59 -17.13
N ALA A 191 -7.83 7.92 -16.93
CA ALA A 191 -9.11 8.59 -16.91
C ALA A 191 -9.81 8.56 -18.28
N SER A 192 -9.08 8.74 -19.39
CA SER A 192 -9.65 8.65 -20.74
C SER A 192 -10.19 7.26 -21.07
N GLU A 193 -9.67 6.23 -20.42
CA GLU A 193 -10.11 4.84 -20.54
C GLU A 193 -11.14 4.45 -19.45
N HIS A 194 -11.67 5.43 -18.69
CA HIS A 194 -12.56 5.22 -17.54
C HIS A 194 -12.00 4.29 -16.46
N LYS A 195 -10.68 4.33 -16.26
CA LYS A 195 -9.94 3.57 -15.26
C LYS A 195 -9.39 4.44 -14.13
N GLY A 196 -9.53 5.75 -14.21
CA GLY A 196 -9.11 6.70 -13.18
C GLY A 196 -9.94 6.55 -11.90
N ARG A 197 -9.31 6.82 -10.74
CA ARG A 197 -10.08 6.98 -9.49
C ARG A 197 -10.93 8.24 -9.54
N SER A 198 -11.96 8.29 -8.70
CA SER A 198 -13.03 9.30 -8.80
C SER A 198 -12.53 10.73 -9.00
N ILE A 199 -11.56 11.18 -8.23
CA ILE A 199 -11.06 12.56 -8.35
C ILE A 199 -10.35 12.79 -9.69
N THR A 200 -9.47 11.88 -10.10
CA THR A 200 -8.77 11.99 -11.40
C THR A 200 -9.76 11.93 -12.55
N GLN A 201 -10.77 11.04 -12.46
CA GLN A 201 -11.83 10.94 -13.44
C GLN A 201 -12.64 12.25 -13.52
N PHE A 202 -13.04 12.82 -12.37
CA PHE A 202 -13.81 14.07 -12.34
C PHE A 202 -13.01 15.24 -12.92
N ILE A 203 -11.72 15.34 -12.60
CA ILE A 203 -10.86 16.38 -13.19
C ILE A 203 -10.79 16.21 -14.71
N TYR A 204 -10.55 15.01 -15.19
CA TYR A 204 -10.53 14.71 -16.62
C TYR A 204 -11.87 15.03 -17.29
N ASP A 205 -12.97 14.57 -16.70
CA ASP A 205 -14.32 14.78 -17.23
C ASP A 205 -14.67 16.26 -17.34
N VAL A 206 -14.35 17.07 -16.34
CA VAL A 206 -14.55 18.54 -16.38
C VAL A 206 -13.72 19.19 -17.47
N LEU A 207 -12.44 18.82 -17.58
CA LEU A 207 -11.51 19.47 -18.52
C LEU A 207 -11.77 19.09 -19.98
N TYR A 208 -12.17 17.87 -20.26
CA TYR A 208 -12.20 17.33 -21.62
C TYR A 208 -13.60 16.97 -22.12
N THR A 209 -14.56 16.71 -21.25
CA THR A 209 -15.93 16.31 -21.66
C THR A 209 -17.00 17.30 -21.24
N GLY A 210 -16.72 18.16 -20.26
CA GLY A 210 -17.69 19.08 -19.68
C GLY A 210 -18.80 18.42 -18.88
N LYS A 211 -18.70 17.11 -18.58
CA LYS A 211 -19.73 16.32 -17.87
C LYS A 211 -19.09 15.41 -16.85
N ILE A 212 -19.68 15.30 -15.67
CA ILE A 212 -19.29 14.35 -14.64
C ILE A 212 -20.37 13.26 -14.56
N THR A 213 -19.93 11.99 -14.58
CA THR A 213 -20.82 10.85 -14.36
C THR A 213 -20.67 10.33 -12.94
N LEU A 214 -21.76 10.37 -12.17
CA LEU A 214 -21.79 9.86 -10.81
C LEU A 214 -22.26 8.40 -10.79
N VAL A 215 -21.52 7.53 -10.12
CA VAL A 215 -21.91 6.14 -9.89
C VAL A 215 -23.10 6.13 -8.93
N ASN A 216 -24.16 5.36 -9.26
CA ASN A 216 -25.39 5.28 -8.45
C ASN A 216 -25.99 6.63 -8.06
N GLY A 217 -25.90 7.64 -8.94
CA GLY A 217 -26.43 8.97 -8.69
C GLY A 217 -25.69 9.75 -7.59
N GLY A 218 -24.52 9.30 -7.16
CA GLY A 218 -23.72 9.98 -6.14
C GLY A 218 -24.20 9.74 -4.70
N ALA A 219 -25.02 8.74 -4.46
CA ALA A 219 -25.58 8.40 -3.14
C ALA A 219 -24.66 7.46 -2.33
N GLN A 220 -23.35 7.69 -2.36
CA GLN A 220 -22.36 6.91 -1.60
C GLN A 220 -22.03 7.58 -0.27
#